data_37162c9ee09b0aca47291364d4ed294e
#
_entry.id   37162c9ee09b0aca47291364d4ed294e
#
_cell.length_a   1.000
_cell.length_b   1.000
_cell.length_c   1.000
_cell.angle_alpha   90.00
_cell.angle_beta   90.00
_cell.angle_gamma   90.00
#
_symmetry.space_group_name_H-M   'P 1'
#
loop_
_entity.id
_entity.type
_entity.pdbx_description
1 polymer ?
#
loop_
_entity_poly.entity_id
_entity_poly.type
_entity_poly.pdbx_seq_one_letter_code
_entity_poly.pdbx_strand_id
1 'polypeptide(L)'
;MSQPRYALPGNEELGIVLERRRFGQQDRTWTNPEFGKLIGRAMAEEREDYILALYLARYAGLRIRECFRMDTAAAERALRENALTVKGKGGKIRIVPIEDDRITMMMQRLLEKTERGHKLLVPDGVPTDRAINGIQQFILRYRDAICDPAAPNRPITFHGLWHTYAAEKYTSLVDGGMTPLDAHFTVSRLLGHERPDVTDIYLASVKGGAARGE
;
A
#
# COMPACT_ATOMS: atom_id res chain seq x y z
N MET A 1 -22.48 15.54 -42.81
CA MET A 1 -21.06 15.26 -43.13
C MET A 1 -20.34 14.98 -41.84
N SER A 2 -20.00 13.70 -41.55
CA SER A 2 -19.25 13.33 -40.34
C SER A 2 -17.78 13.71 -40.51
N GLN A 3 -17.22 14.46 -39.56
CA GLN A 3 -15.80 14.76 -39.54
C GLN A 3 -14.98 13.46 -39.44
N PRO A 4 -13.88 13.34 -40.22
CA PRO A 4 -13.00 12.17 -40.10
C PRO A 4 -12.41 12.11 -38.70
N ARG A 5 -12.61 10.98 -38.01
CA ARG A 5 -11.91 10.71 -36.74
C ARG A 5 -10.44 10.50 -37.09
N TYR A 6 -9.57 11.39 -36.66
CA TYR A 6 -8.13 11.18 -36.71
C TYR A 6 -7.79 9.97 -35.79
N ALA A 7 -7.41 8.86 -36.42
CA ALA A 7 -6.77 7.76 -35.72
C ALA A 7 -5.28 8.11 -35.56
N LEU A 8 -4.79 8.09 -34.32
CA LEU A 8 -3.35 8.19 -34.06
C LEU A 8 -2.69 6.92 -34.58
N PRO A 9 -1.52 7.03 -35.26
CA PRO A 9 -0.79 5.87 -35.76
C PRO A 9 -0.41 4.94 -34.57
N GLY A 10 -0.45 3.64 -34.83
CA GLY A 10 -0.03 2.63 -33.82
C GLY A 10 1.48 2.64 -33.62
N ASN A 11 1.92 2.06 -32.50
CA ASN A 11 3.35 1.98 -32.16
C ASN A 11 4.18 1.31 -33.26
N GLU A 12 3.63 0.30 -33.93
CA GLU A 12 4.28 -0.39 -35.08
C GLU A 12 4.49 0.54 -36.24
N GLU A 13 3.51 1.38 -36.56
CA GLU A 13 3.60 2.39 -37.65
C GLU A 13 4.61 3.50 -37.35
N LEU A 14 4.83 3.78 -36.07
CA LEU A 14 5.80 4.75 -35.55
C LEU A 14 7.19 4.16 -35.36
N GLY A 15 7.39 2.86 -35.64
CA GLY A 15 8.66 2.17 -35.37
C GLY A 15 9.03 2.10 -33.90
N ILE A 16 8.06 2.29 -32.99
CA ILE A 16 8.29 2.27 -31.55
C ILE A 16 8.22 0.83 -31.05
N VAL A 17 9.38 0.27 -30.74
CA VAL A 17 9.47 -1.02 -30.05
C VAL A 17 9.31 -0.77 -28.54
N LEU A 18 8.15 -1.13 -27.99
CA LEU A 18 7.94 -1.08 -26.56
C LEU A 18 8.70 -2.24 -25.91
N GLU A 19 9.75 -1.92 -25.15
CA GLU A 19 10.39 -2.91 -24.29
C GLU A 19 9.37 -3.47 -23.31
N ARG A 20 9.33 -4.80 -23.13
CA ARG A 20 8.54 -5.42 -22.08
C ARG A 20 9.02 -4.86 -20.75
N ARG A 21 8.11 -4.21 -20.01
CA ARG A 21 8.41 -3.76 -18.64
C ARG A 21 8.89 -4.97 -17.83
N ARG A 22 10.15 -4.94 -17.42
CA ARG A 22 10.71 -5.92 -16.50
C ARG A 22 10.24 -5.55 -15.09
N PHE A 23 9.24 -6.26 -14.61
CA PHE A 23 8.71 -6.08 -13.27
C PHE A 23 9.56 -6.86 -12.26
N GLY A 24 9.67 -6.38 -11.00
CA GLY A 24 10.25 -7.14 -9.90
C GLY A 24 11.78 -7.07 -9.77
N GLN A 25 12.47 -6.18 -10.47
CA GLN A 25 13.93 -6.10 -10.41
C GLN A 25 14.48 -5.26 -9.22
N GLN A 26 13.66 -4.49 -8.54
CA GLN A 26 14.08 -3.62 -7.45
C GLN A 26 13.29 -3.95 -6.19
N ASP A 27 14.00 -4.23 -5.10
CA ASP A 27 13.42 -4.31 -3.78
C ASP A 27 12.88 -2.94 -3.37
N ARG A 28 11.61 -2.89 -2.96
CA ARG A 28 10.90 -1.69 -2.51
C ARG A 28 10.36 -1.83 -1.10
N THR A 29 10.73 -2.92 -0.42
CA THR A 29 10.27 -3.15 0.94
C THR A 29 10.93 -2.17 1.91
N TRP A 30 10.23 -1.85 2.97
CA TRP A 30 10.77 -1.04 4.06
C TRP A 30 11.30 -1.94 5.17
N THR A 31 12.38 -1.52 5.81
CA THR A 31 12.83 -2.14 7.05
C THR A 31 12.01 -1.62 8.25
N ASN A 32 12.01 -2.40 9.34
CA ASN A 32 11.35 -1.96 10.59
C ASN A 32 11.97 -0.65 11.14
N PRO A 33 13.30 -0.45 11.15
CA PRO A 33 13.90 0.82 11.55
C PRO A 33 13.46 2.01 10.69
N GLU A 34 13.40 1.86 9.36
CA GLU A 34 12.93 2.93 8.46
C GLU A 34 11.49 3.33 8.79
N PHE A 35 10.62 2.32 8.94
CA PHE A 35 9.22 2.55 9.29
C PHE A 35 9.08 3.22 10.65
N GLY A 36 9.79 2.72 11.67
CA GLY A 36 9.77 3.29 13.02
C GLY A 36 10.24 4.75 13.05
N LYS A 37 11.31 5.08 12.31
CA LYS A 37 11.80 6.46 12.20
C LYS A 37 10.74 7.38 11.56
N LEU A 38 10.05 6.92 10.50
CA LEU A 38 9.01 7.74 9.86
C LEU A 38 7.80 7.94 10.77
N ILE A 39 7.38 6.90 11.50
CA ILE A 39 6.30 7.02 12.51
C ILE A 39 6.69 8.03 13.58
N GLY A 40 7.94 7.99 14.08
CA GLY A 40 8.44 8.98 15.03
C GLY A 40 8.38 10.43 14.49
N ARG A 41 8.64 10.64 13.19
CA ARG A 41 8.47 11.95 12.55
C ARG A 41 7.00 12.37 12.48
N ALA A 42 6.11 11.43 12.13
CA ALA A 42 4.67 11.70 12.09
C ALA A 42 4.11 12.02 13.48
N MET A 43 4.60 11.36 14.53
CA MET A 43 4.26 11.68 15.92
C MET A 43 4.74 13.07 16.32
N ALA A 44 5.97 13.45 15.99
CA ALA A 44 6.53 14.76 16.29
C ALA A 44 5.82 15.92 15.57
N GLU A 45 5.23 15.67 14.41
CA GLU A 45 4.42 16.64 13.66
C GLU A 45 2.91 16.50 13.95
N GLU A 46 2.50 15.69 14.95
CA GLU A 46 1.11 15.44 15.33
C GLU A 46 0.21 14.97 14.18
N ARG A 47 0.79 14.25 13.19
CA ARG A 47 0.11 13.76 12.00
C ARG A 47 -0.48 12.36 12.23
N GLU A 48 -1.51 12.31 13.08
CA GLU A 48 -2.24 11.07 13.39
C GLU A 48 -2.89 10.45 12.15
N ASP A 49 -3.34 11.29 11.21
CA ASP A 49 -3.84 10.89 9.90
C ASP A 49 -2.78 10.11 9.10
N TYR A 50 -1.53 10.57 9.11
CA TYR A 50 -0.42 9.88 8.45
C TYR A 50 -0.06 8.59 9.17
N ILE A 51 -0.05 8.60 10.51
CA ILE A 51 0.25 7.40 11.30
C ILE A 51 -0.73 6.28 10.95
N LEU A 52 -2.05 6.55 10.95
CA LEU A 52 -3.04 5.55 10.57
C LEU A 52 -2.89 5.11 9.11
N ALA A 53 -2.66 6.04 8.16
CA ALA A 53 -2.44 5.67 6.77
C ALA A 53 -1.25 4.74 6.57
N LEU A 54 -0.15 4.99 7.28
CA LEU A 54 1.06 4.18 7.27
C LEU A 54 0.82 2.78 7.87
N TYR A 55 0.10 2.69 9.00
CA TYR A 55 -0.29 1.42 9.60
C TYR A 55 -1.20 0.60 8.69
N LEU A 56 -2.22 1.22 8.09
CA LEU A 56 -3.11 0.54 7.14
C LEU A 56 -2.36 -0.02 5.93
N ALA A 57 -1.40 0.73 5.41
CA ALA A 57 -0.58 0.25 4.29
C ALA A 57 0.36 -0.90 4.70
N ARG A 58 1.03 -0.77 5.86
CA ARG A 58 2.07 -1.67 6.34
C ARG A 58 1.52 -2.98 6.88
N TYR A 59 0.39 -2.94 7.61
CA TYR A 59 -0.14 -4.09 8.36
C TYR A 59 -1.48 -4.62 7.84
N ALA A 60 -2.18 -3.87 6.98
CA ALA A 60 -3.41 -4.31 6.34
C ALA A 60 -3.35 -4.31 4.81
N GLY A 61 -2.22 -3.94 4.20
CA GLY A 61 -2.04 -3.98 2.76
C GLY A 61 -3.01 -3.09 1.98
N LEU A 62 -3.38 -1.93 2.52
CA LEU A 62 -4.23 -0.98 1.81
C LEU A 62 -3.42 -0.10 0.87
N ARG A 63 -3.96 0.12 -0.33
CA ARG A 63 -3.42 1.13 -1.24
C ARG A 63 -3.71 2.52 -0.72
N ILE A 64 -2.86 3.50 -1.05
CA ILE A 64 -3.00 4.88 -0.58
C ILE A 64 -4.42 5.44 -0.80
N ARG A 65 -5.01 5.24 -1.98
CA ARG A 65 -6.37 5.70 -2.26
C ARG A 65 -7.43 4.96 -1.44
N GLU A 66 -7.19 3.73 -1.04
CA GLU A 66 -8.09 2.94 -0.19
C GLU A 66 -8.07 3.49 1.24
N CYS A 67 -6.88 3.84 1.77
CA CYS A 67 -6.75 4.49 3.07
C CYS A 67 -7.53 5.82 3.12
N PHE A 68 -7.31 6.69 2.15
CA PHE A 68 -7.89 8.04 2.12
C PHE A 68 -9.36 8.10 1.66
N ARG A 69 -9.97 6.97 1.31
CA ARG A 69 -11.42 6.85 1.06
C ARG A 69 -12.22 6.49 2.29
N MET A 70 -11.57 6.00 3.34
CA MET A 70 -12.23 5.58 4.57
C MET A 70 -12.93 6.78 5.22
N ASP A 71 -14.24 6.65 5.42
CA ASP A 71 -15.05 7.59 6.20
C ASP A 71 -15.30 7.03 7.60
N THR A 72 -15.91 7.83 8.46
CA THR A 72 -16.22 7.45 9.84
C THR A 72 -17.11 6.21 9.91
N ALA A 73 -18.08 6.04 9.01
CA ALA A 73 -18.96 4.88 8.99
C ALA A 73 -18.21 3.58 8.63
N ALA A 74 -17.27 3.66 7.68
CA ALA A 74 -16.41 2.53 7.33
C ALA A 74 -15.47 2.16 8.47
N ALA A 75 -14.92 3.14 9.18
CA ALA A 75 -14.05 2.92 10.33
C ALA A 75 -14.82 2.31 11.51
N GLU A 76 -16.01 2.82 11.86
CA GLU A 76 -16.88 2.25 12.88
C GLU A 76 -17.25 0.77 12.58
N ARG A 77 -17.54 0.49 11.30
CA ARG A 77 -17.80 -0.89 10.86
C ARG A 77 -16.58 -1.76 11.03
N ALA A 78 -15.42 -1.28 10.60
CA ALA A 78 -14.16 -2.03 10.71
C ALA A 78 -13.82 -2.39 12.15
N LEU A 79 -14.07 -1.48 13.11
CA LEU A 79 -13.89 -1.74 14.54
C LEU A 79 -14.86 -2.80 15.07
N ARG A 80 -16.14 -2.80 14.64
CA ARG A 80 -17.12 -3.80 15.06
C ARG A 80 -16.85 -5.19 14.50
N GLU A 81 -16.40 -5.24 13.24
CA GLU A 81 -16.17 -6.48 12.50
C GLU A 81 -14.75 -7.03 12.67
N ASN A 82 -13.86 -6.27 13.30
CA ASN A 82 -12.42 -6.51 13.34
C ASN A 82 -11.84 -6.79 11.94
N ALA A 83 -12.40 -6.13 10.91
CA ALA A 83 -12.02 -6.32 9.52
C ALA A 83 -12.35 -5.08 8.68
N LEU A 84 -11.51 -4.80 7.71
CA LEU A 84 -11.67 -3.71 6.76
C LEU A 84 -12.41 -4.20 5.52
N THR A 85 -13.55 -3.60 5.19
CA THR A 85 -14.22 -3.79 3.89
C THR A 85 -13.65 -2.81 2.89
N VAL A 86 -12.85 -3.29 1.95
CA VAL A 86 -12.10 -2.46 0.99
C VAL A 86 -12.68 -2.60 -0.41
N LYS A 87 -13.10 -1.48 -1.00
CA LYS A 87 -13.52 -1.41 -2.41
C LYS A 87 -12.32 -1.05 -3.29
N GLY A 88 -11.84 -2.02 -4.04
CA GLY A 88 -10.70 -1.87 -4.95
C GLY A 88 -11.04 -1.30 -6.33
N LYS A 89 -10.08 -1.37 -7.24
CA LYS A 89 -10.24 -1.01 -8.66
C LYS A 89 -11.32 -1.90 -9.30
N GLY A 90 -12.18 -1.31 -10.12
CA GLY A 90 -13.30 -2.05 -10.75
C GLY A 90 -14.47 -2.36 -9.81
N GLY A 91 -14.50 -1.77 -8.60
CA GLY A 91 -15.62 -1.95 -7.66
C GLY A 91 -15.58 -3.25 -6.85
N LYS A 92 -14.56 -4.07 -7.00
CA LYS A 92 -14.43 -5.33 -6.25
C LYS A 92 -14.24 -5.06 -4.76
N ILE A 93 -14.94 -5.83 -3.95
CA ILE A 93 -14.89 -5.77 -2.49
C ILE A 93 -14.01 -6.91 -2.00
N ARG A 94 -13.09 -6.59 -1.08
CA ARG A 94 -12.34 -7.57 -0.30
C ARG A 94 -12.45 -7.25 1.18
N ILE A 95 -12.35 -8.28 1.99
CA ILE A 95 -12.32 -8.17 3.44
C ILE A 95 -10.88 -8.43 3.88
N VAL A 96 -10.33 -7.50 4.66
CA VAL A 96 -8.98 -7.59 5.21
C VAL A 96 -9.09 -7.62 6.72
N PRO A 97 -8.68 -8.71 7.39
CA PRO A 97 -8.66 -8.78 8.85
C PRO A 97 -7.75 -7.70 9.44
N ILE A 98 -8.13 -7.14 10.59
CA ILE A 98 -7.26 -6.26 11.35
C ILE A 98 -6.49 -7.14 12.33
N GLU A 99 -5.20 -7.33 12.07
CA GLU A 99 -4.32 -8.19 12.87
C GLU A 99 -3.39 -7.36 13.79
N ASP A 100 -3.43 -6.04 13.68
CA ASP A 100 -2.56 -5.12 14.41
C ASP A 100 -3.39 -4.11 15.22
N ASP A 101 -3.30 -4.19 16.54
CA ASP A 101 -4.09 -3.37 17.46
C ASP A 101 -3.80 -1.86 17.34
N ARG A 102 -2.65 -1.47 16.80
CA ARG A 102 -2.33 -0.06 16.54
C ARG A 102 -3.27 0.56 15.52
N ILE A 103 -3.80 -0.23 14.58
CA ILE A 103 -4.81 0.22 13.60
C ILE A 103 -6.10 0.56 14.36
N THR A 104 -6.59 -0.33 15.22
CA THR A 104 -7.83 -0.12 15.98
C THR A 104 -7.72 1.08 16.92
N MET A 105 -6.61 1.18 17.67
CA MET A 105 -6.34 2.32 18.56
C MET A 105 -6.33 3.66 17.81
N MET A 106 -5.61 3.73 16.68
CA MET A 106 -5.54 4.96 15.90
C MET A 106 -6.87 5.31 15.24
N MET A 107 -7.64 4.31 14.79
CA MET A 107 -8.98 4.54 14.24
C MET A 107 -9.94 5.09 15.29
N GLN A 108 -9.95 4.52 16.50
CA GLN A 108 -10.77 5.02 17.62
C GLN A 108 -10.42 6.47 17.94
N ARG A 109 -9.13 6.77 18.09
CA ARG A 109 -8.64 8.12 18.39
C ARG A 109 -9.02 9.16 17.33
N LEU A 110 -8.97 8.79 16.05
CA LEU A 110 -9.38 9.68 14.97
C LEU A 110 -10.91 9.83 14.88
N LEU A 111 -11.67 8.77 15.18
CA LEU A 111 -13.13 8.85 15.22
C LEU A 111 -13.64 9.83 16.27
N GLU A 112 -12.97 9.95 17.43
CA GLU A 112 -13.30 10.93 18.46
C GLU A 112 -13.17 12.39 18.01
N LYS A 113 -12.34 12.62 16.99
CA LYS A 113 -12.00 13.97 16.47
C LYS A 113 -12.66 14.29 15.13
N THR A 114 -13.25 13.30 14.46
CA THR A 114 -13.78 13.45 13.10
C THR A 114 -15.29 13.49 13.12
N GLU A 115 -15.89 14.50 12.51
CA GLU A 115 -17.34 14.59 12.38
C GLU A 115 -17.92 13.42 11.57
N ARG A 116 -19.11 12.98 11.97
CA ARG A 116 -19.78 11.87 11.33
C ARG A 116 -20.08 12.15 9.85
N GLY A 117 -19.75 11.19 8.99
CA GLY A 117 -19.90 11.32 7.54
C GLY A 117 -18.67 11.89 6.83
N HIS A 118 -17.68 12.38 7.58
CA HIS A 118 -16.44 12.88 7.02
C HIS A 118 -15.42 11.75 6.81
N LYS A 119 -14.41 11.99 5.97
CA LYS A 119 -13.31 11.06 5.75
C LYS A 119 -12.34 11.10 6.92
N LEU A 120 -11.96 9.94 7.40
CA LEU A 120 -11.13 9.81 8.61
C LEU A 120 -9.70 10.39 8.45
N LEU A 121 -9.14 10.34 7.24
CA LEU A 121 -7.75 10.73 6.96
C LEU A 121 -7.63 11.99 6.09
N VAL A 122 -8.73 12.69 5.87
CA VAL A 122 -8.74 13.90 5.02
C VAL A 122 -9.30 15.05 5.85
N PRO A 123 -8.50 16.08 6.13
CA PRO A 123 -8.99 17.26 6.82
C PRO A 123 -10.16 17.91 6.08
N ASP A 124 -11.07 18.53 6.82
CA ASP A 124 -12.24 19.19 6.26
C ASP A 124 -11.85 20.30 5.26
N GLY A 125 -12.59 20.37 4.17
CA GLY A 125 -12.31 21.31 3.10
C GLY A 125 -11.09 20.99 2.22
N VAL A 126 -10.35 19.91 2.53
CA VAL A 126 -9.18 19.51 1.75
C VAL A 126 -9.57 18.47 0.70
N PRO A 127 -9.24 18.65 -0.59
CA PRO A 127 -9.41 17.61 -1.60
C PRO A 127 -8.60 16.34 -1.27
N THR A 128 -9.19 15.17 -1.46
CA THR A 128 -8.51 13.88 -1.16
C THR A 128 -7.16 13.73 -1.86
N ASP A 129 -7.04 14.18 -3.11
CA ASP A 129 -5.77 14.10 -3.83
C ASP A 129 -4.70 15.02 -3.22
N ARG A 130 -5.07 16.15 -2.63
CA ARG A 130 -4.16 17.01 -1.88
C ARG A 130 -3.69 16.35 -0.59
N ALA A 131 -4.58 15.68 0.15
CA ALA A 131 -4.20 14.93 1.35
C ALA A 131 -3.27 13.75 1.00
N ILE A 132 -3.55 13.03 -0.08
CA ILE A 132 -2.67 11.97 -0.62
C ILE A 132 -1.31 12.53 -1.00
N ASN A 133 -1.26 13.65 -1.72
CA ASN A 133 0.01 14.29 -2.06
C ASN A 133 0.77 14.72 -0.81
N GLY A 134 0.07 15.19 0.22
CA GLY A 134 0.67 15.59 1.50
C GLY A 134 1.50 14.48 2.14
N ILE A 135 0.94 13.27 2.29
CA ILE A 135 1.69 12.14 2.87
C ILE A 135 2.84 11.68 1.95
N GLN A 136 2.67 11.76 0.63
CA GLN A 136 3.76 11.43 -0.30
C GLN A 136 4.92 12.43 -0.19
N GLN A 137 4.63 13.73 -0.06
CA GLN A 137 5.64 14.76 0.18
C GLN A 137 6.27 14.65 1.56
N PHE A 138 5.51 14.21 2.58
CA PHE A 138 6.03 13.92 3.90
C PHE A 138 7.07 12.80 3.84
N ILE A 139 6.77 11.67 3.19
CA ILE A 139 7.73 10.58 2.98
C ILE A 139 8.96 11.08 2.21
N LEU A 140 8.76 11.84 1.14
CA LEU A 140 9.85 12.37 0.32
C LEU A 140 10.80 13.26 1.13
N ARG A 141 10.25 14.11 2.01
CA ARG A 141 11.02 15.01 2.88
C ARG A 141 11.95 14.26 3.82
N TYR A 142 11.48 13.15 4.37
CA TYR A 142 12.22 12.41 5.39
C TYR A 142 12.99 11.20 4.88
N ARG A 143 12.80 10.79 3.62
CA ARG A 143 13.33 9.52 3.11
C ARG A 143 14.83 9.36 3.30
N ASP A 144 15.62 10.42 3.07
CA ASP A 144 17.07 10.35 3.16
C ASP A 144 17.53 10.22 4.64
N ALA A 145 16.79 10.81 5.59
CA ALA A 145 17.06 10.71 7.01
C ALA A 145 16.63 9.38 7.64
N ILE A 146 15.66 8.69 7.04
CA ILE A 146 15.16 7.40 7.55
C ILE A 146 15.79 6.20 6.84
N CYS A 147 16.31 6.38 5.63
CA CYS A 147 16.88 5.32 4.80
C CYS A 147 17.89 4.48 5.60
N ASP A 148 17.86 3.17 5.35
CA ASP A 148 18.85 2.26 5.89
C ASP A 148 20.17 2.43 5.13
N PRO A 149 21.28 2.81 5.81
CA PRO A 149 22.58 2.95 5.18
C PRO A 149 23.07 1.66 4.49
N ALA A 150 22.63 0.50 4.96
CA ALA A 150 22.98 -0.80 4.36
C ALA A 150 22.27 -1.05 3.01
N ALA A 151 21.23 -0.29 2.69
CA ALA A 151 20.49 -0.42 1.45
C ALA A 151 20.08 0.95 0.85
N PRO A 152 21.04 1.82 0.52
CA PRO A 152 20.79 3.24 0.22
C PRO A 152 20.01 3.47 -1.08
N ASN A 153 20.01 2.51 -2.00
CA ASN A 153 19.40 2.67 -3.33
C ASN A 153 17.96 2.15 -3.43
N ARG A 154 17.32 1.79 -2.30
CA ARG A 154 15.93 1.37 -2.30
C ARG A 154 15.00 2.58 -2.35
N PRO A 155 13.96 2.58 -3.22
CA PRO A 155 13.01 3.68 -3.26
C PRO A 155 12.07 3.61 -2.05
N ILE A 156 12.21 4.53 -1.11
CA ILE A 156 11.29 4.69 0.02
C ILE A 156 10.07 5.47 -0.45
N THR A 157 8.96 4.77 -0.61
CA THR A 157 7.67 5.32 -1.08
C THR A 157 6.51 4.73 -0.31
N PHE A 158 5.35 5.40 -0.29
CA PHE A 158 4.14 4.83 0.32
C PHE A 158 3.80 3.44 -0.26
N HIS A 159 3.96 3.27 -1.58
CA HIS A 159 3.72 1.98 -2.24
C HIS A 159 4.69 0.89 -1.78
N GLY A 160 5.88 1.26 -1.33
CA GLY A 160 6.85 0.33 -0.74
C GLY A 160 6.32 -0.40 0.50
N LEU A 161 5.48 0.25 1.32
CA LEU A 161 4.81 -0.38 2.47
C LEU A 161 3.91 -1.53 2.05
N TRP A 162 3.26 -1.39 0.91
CA TRP A 162 2.42 -2.43 0.34
C TRP A 162 3.25 -3.65 -0.14
N HIS A 163 4.45 -3.40 -0.71
CA HIS A 163 5.43 -4.46 -1.00
C HIS A 163 5.86 -5.17 0.28
N THR A 164 6.11 -4.41 1.35
CA THR A 164 6.49 -4.96 2.64
C THR A 164 5.40 -5.88 3.21
N TYR A 165 4.15 -5.40 3.22
CA TYR A 165 3.01 -6.22 3.63
C TYR A 165 2.94 -7.53 2.85
N ALA A 166 3.05 -7.47 1.52
CA ALA A 166 3.00 -8.66 0.67
C ALA A 166 4.09 -9.67 1.02
N ALA A 167 5.32 -9.20 1.15
CA ALA A 167 6.48 -10.04 1.46
C ALA A 167 6.37 -10.68 2.85
N GLU A 168 6.06 -9.89 3.87
CA GLU A 168 5.93 -10.39 5.25
C GLU A 168 4.75 -11.34 5.42
N LYS A 169 3.60 -11.01 4.82
CA LYS A 169 2.43 -11.89 4.88
C LYS A 169 2.70 -13.23 4.19
N TYR A 170 3.35 -13.20 3.03
CA TYR A 170 3.77 -14.43 2.35
C TYR A 170 4.70 -15.27 3.22
N THR A 171 5.77 -14.68 3.75
CA THR A 171 6.73 -15.37 4.62
C THR A 171 6.01 -15.96 5.85
N SER A 172 5.20 -15.16 6.54
CA SER A 172 4.44 -15.63 7.72
C SER A 172 3.51 -16.82 7.40
N LEU A 173 2.86 -16.84 6.24
CA LEU A 173 2.00 -17.96 5.84
C LEU A 173 2.81 -19.23 5.55
N VAL A 174 3.94 -19.09 4.88
CA VAL A 174 4.84 -20.23 4.58
C VAL A 174 5.46 -20.77 5.87
N ASP A 175 5.95 -19.91 6.75
CA ASP A 175 6.52 -20.29 8.06
C ASP A 175 5.46 -20.95 8.95
N GLY A 176 4.18 -20.55 8.78
CA GLY A 176 3.02 -21.18 9.42
C GLY A 176 2.59 -22.52 8.81
N GLY A 177 3.35 -23.05 7.84
CA GLY A 177 3.12 -24.38 7.24
C GLY A 177 2.25 -24.37 5.97
N MET A 178 1.87 -23.20 5.46
CA MET A 178 1.13 -23.12 4.19
C MET A 178 2.07 -23.39 3.01
N THR A 179 1.57 -24.08 1.98
CA THR A 179 2.41 -24.29 0.78
C THR A 179 2.73 -22.93 0.13
N PRO A 180 3.91 -22.76 -0.51
CA PRO A 180 4.27 -21.54 -1.21
C PRO A 180 3.23 -21.09 -2.25
N LEU A 181 2.57 -22.05 -2.90
CA LEU A 181 1.53 -21.77 -3.88
C LEU A 181 0.27 -21.20 -3.22
N ASP A 182 -0.22 -21.83 -2.15
CA ASP A 182 -1.40 -21.36 -1.41
C ASP A 182 -1.16 -20.01 -0.73
N ALA A 183 0.04 -19.82 -0.16
CA ALA A 183 0.47 -18.54 0.39
C ALA A 183 0.43 -17.43 -0.66
N HIS A 184 0.94 -17.71 -1.87
CA HIS A 184 0.92 -16.78 -3.00
C HIS A 184 -0.52 -16.40 -3.40
N PHE A 185 -1.42 -17.38 -3.54
CA PHE A 185 -2.84 -17.11 -3.85
C PHE A 185 -3.54 -16.35 -2.72
N THR A 186 -3.22 -16.68 -1.47
CA THR A 186 -3.80 -15.99 -0.30
C THR A 186 -3.38 -14.53 -0.27
N VAL A 187 -2.10 -14.22 -0.42
CA VAL A 187 -1.60 -12.85 -0.51
C VAL A 187 -2.21 -12.11 -1.70
N SER A 188 -2.30 -12.76 -2.87
CA SER A 188 -2.92 -12.18 -4.06
C SER A 188 -4.37 -11.72 -3.80
N ARG A 189 -5.17 -12.55 -3.11
CA ARG A 189 -6.54 -12.20 -2.72
C ARG A 189 -6.60 -11.06 -1.72
N LEU A 190 -5.75 -11.07 -0.68
CA LEU A 190 -5.66 -9.99 0.31
C LEU A 190 -5.30 -8.65 -0.34
N LEU A 191 -4.44 -8.66 -1.36
CA LEU A 191 -4.06 -7.48 -2.13
C LEU A 191 -5.11 -7.06 -3.17
N GLY A 192 -6.10 -7.92 -3.44
CA GLY A 192 -7.14 -7.68 -4.45
C GLY A 192 -6.59 -7.71 -5.87
N HIS A 193 -5.64 -8.62 -6.15
CA HIS A 193 -5.18 -8.89 -7.51
C HIS A 193 -6.11 -9.89 -8.20
N GLU A 194 -6.44 -9.63 -9.46
CA GLU A 194 -7.20 -10.57 -10.30
C GLU A 194 -6.31 -11.69 -10.84
N ARG A 195 -5.05 -11.37 -11.01
CA ARG A 195 -4.04 -12.23 -11.62
C ARG A 195 -2.93 -12.47 -10.60
N PRO A 196 -2.70 -13.72 -10.22
CA PRO A 196 -1.66 -14.08 -9.25
C PRO A 196 -0.25 -13.64 -9.69
N ASP A 197 0.05 -13.67 -11.01
CA ASP A 197 1.33 -13.24 -11.57
C ASP A 197 1.69 -11.79 -11.24
N VAL A 198 0.70 -10.94 -11.00
CA VAL A 198 0.93 -9.57 -10.52
C VAL A 198 1.54 -9.57 -9.11
N THR A 199 1.25 -10.58 -8.29
CA THR A 199 1.80 -10.71 -6.94
C THR A 199 3.28 -11.06 -6.95
N ASP A 200 3.78 -11.72 -8.00
CA ASP A 200 5.21 -12.05 -8.15
C ASP A 200 6.12 -10.82 -8.10
N ILE A 201 5.63 -9.68 -8.58
CA ILE A 201 6.35 -8.40 -8.54
C ILE A 201 6.66 -7.98 -7.09
N TYR A 202 5.75 -8.27 -6.18
CA TYR A 202 5.82 -7.88 -4.76
C TYR A 202 6.56 -8.91 -3.91
N LEU A 203 6.67 -10.14 -4.41
CA LEU A 203 7.40 -11.23 -3.76
C LEU A 203 8.84 -11.38 -4.29
N ALA A 204 9.26 -10.53 -5.20
CA ALA A 204 10.60 -10.59 -5.80
C ALA A 204 11.73 -10.48 -4.74
N SER A 205 11.52 -9.69 -3.67
CA SER A 205 12.46 -9.58 -2.55
C SER A 205 12.60 -10.90 -1.76
N VAL A 206 11.53 -11.70 -1.68
CA VAL A 206 11.54 -12.97 -0.94
C VAL A 206 12.07 -14.10 -1.82
N LYS A 207 11.65 -14.17 -3.09
CA LYS A 207 12.07 -15.20 -4.03
C LYS A 207 13.53 -15.05 -4.49
N GLY A 208 14.05 -13.81 -4.57
CA GLY A 208 15.44 -13.54 -4.94
C GLY A 208 16.47 -13.89 -3.86
N GLY A 209 16.06 -14.01 -2.60
CA GLY A 209 16.90 -14.49 -1.49
C GLY A 209 17.13 -15.99 -1.52
N ALA A 210 16.17 -16.77 -1.96
CA ALA A 210 16.28 -18.23 -2.06
C ALA A 210 17.21 -18.71 -3.21
N ALA A 211 17.41 -17.88 -4.23
CA ALA A 211 18.29 -18.22 -5.37
C ALA A 211 19.78 -17.88 -5.14
N ARG A 212 20.15 -17.31 -3.99
CA ARG A 212 21.54 -16.97 -3.63
C ARG A 212 22.13 -17.86 -2.56
N GLY A 213 21.46 -18.94 -2.19
CA GLY A 213 21.83 -19.89 -1.15
C GLY A 213 22.14 -21.31 -1.66
N GLU A 214 22.51 -21.49 -2.95
CA GLU A 214 23.12 -22.72 -3.47
C GLU A 214 24.51 -22.45 -4.00
#